data_c2e12d2f2fcf7c75bd883153e231310f
#
_entry.id   c2e12d2f2fcf7c75bd883153e231310f
#
_cell.length_a   1.000
_cell.length_b   1.000
_cell.length_c   1.000
_cell.angle_alpha   90.00
_cell.angle_beta   90.00
_cell.angle_gamma   90.00
#
_symmetry.space_group_name_H-M   'P 1'
#
loop_
_entity.id
_entity.type
_entity.pdbx_description
1 polymer ?
#
loop_
_entity_poly.entity_id
_entity_poly.type
_entity_poly.pdbx_seq_one_letter_code
_entity_poly.pdbx_strand_id
1 'polypeptide(L)'
;RKGIYFNYDWGEGTTWPWQTFQNLNHDMFSGYFHDFASKFSDKNTVYALEAGWTASAWNYTYNYIFPVAHKSTLITQDEAKYKHFYGATLILKVEAMHRITDTYGPIVYSKFGKNETNSVDTQEEAYKAFFDDLDKAVDALDTYLKEGGKEDGVKSINMCNCPTASRWIKFANSLRLRLAMRVSNVNKSLATSEA
;
A
#
# COMPACT_ATOMS: atom_id res chain seq x y z
N ARG A 1 5.77 -7.60 9.22
CA ARG A 1 4.33 -7.67 9.51
C ARG A 1 3.79 -6.33 10.02
N LYS A 2 4.32 -5.84 11.14
CA LYS A 2 3.87 -4.60 11.78
C LYS A 2 4.09 -3.34 10.92
N GLY A 3 5.16 -3.30 10.16
CA GLY A 3 5.59 -2.14 9.41
C GLY A 3 4.89 -1.88 8.08
N ILE A 4 3.80 -2.60 7.75
CA ILE A 4 3.12 -2.44 6.45
C ILE A 4 1.74 -1.80 6.58
N TYR A 5 1.23 -1.62 7.80
CA TYR A 5 -0.09 -1.05 8.06
C TYR A 5 -0.03 0.30 8.75
N PHE A 6 -0.68 1.30 8.18
CA PHE A 6 -0.82 2.64 8.78
C PHE A 6 -1.56 2.67 10.10
N ASN A 7 -2.49 1.74 10.31
CA ASN A 7 -3.27 1.62 11.53
C ASN A 7 -2.63 0.71 12.58
N TYR A 8 -1.39 0.32 12.35
CA TYR A 8 -0.65 -0.49 13.31
C TYR A 8 0.32 0.40 14.08
N ASP A 9 0.12 0.49 15.36
CA ASP A 9 0.85 1.35 16.29
C ASP A 9 2.17 0.77 16.80
N TRP A 10 2.82 -0.09 16.03
CA TRP A 10 4.08 -0.76 16.41
C TRP A 10 3.96 -1.72 17.60
N GLY A 11 2.72 -1.99 18.05
CA GLY A 11 2.42 -2.85 19.19
C GLY A 11 2.43 -2.13 20.53
N GLU A 12 2.38 -0.81 20.51
CA GLU A 12 2.38 0.01 21.72
C GLU A 12 0.98 0.46 22.17
N GLY A 13 -0.06 0.08 21.42
CA GLY A 13 -1.46 0.35 21.79
C GLY A 13 -1.96 1.73 21.40
N THR A 14 -1.22 2.48 20.58
CA THR A 14 -1.63 3.79 20.08
C THR A 14 -2.07 3.72 18.60
N THR A 15 -3.14 4.38 18.25
CA THR A 15 -3.70 4.39 16.89
C THR A 15 -3.50 5.74 16.19
N TRP A 16 -2.64 6.59 16.72
CA TRP A 16 -2.45 7.93 16.22
C TRP A 16 -1.91 8.04 14.77
N PRO A 17 -1.10 7.11 14.20
CA PRO A 17 -0.76 7.16 12.79
C PRO A 17 -2.00 7.04 11.90
N TRP A 18 -2.95 6.18 12.25
CA TRP A 18 -4.24 6.11 11.57
C TRP A 18 -5.07 7.36 11.77
N GLN A 19 -5.11 7.87 12.99
CA GLN A 19 -5.82 9.11 13.30
C GLN A 19 -5.33 10.27 12.44
N THR A 20 -4.02 10.50 12.37
CA THR A 20 -3.44 11.60 11.59
C THR A 20 -3.61 11.42 10.09
N PHE A 21 -3.46 10.20 9.59
CA PHE A 21 -3.57 9.93 8.15
C PHE A 21 -5.02 9.90 7.68
N GLN A 22 -5.89 9.15 8.36
CA GLN A 22 -7.25 8.95 7.94
C GLN A 22 -8.19 10.02 8.52
N ASN A 23 -8.33 10.07 9.85
CA ASN A 23 -9.38 10.86 10.46
C ASN A 23 -9.12 12.37 10.38
N LEU A 24 -7.91 12.83 10.72
CA LEU A 24 -7.56 14.25 10.74
C LEU A 24 -7.16 14.80 9.36
N ASN A 25 -7.07 13.95 8.34
CA ASN A 25 -6.77 14.32 6.97
C ASN A 25 -7.92 13.95 6.03
N HIS A 26 -7.96 12.70 5.58
CA HIS A 26 -8.88 12.28 4.52
C HIS A 26 -10.36 12.45 4.91
N ASP A 27 -10.74 12.06 6.13
CA ASP A 27 -12.12 12.15 6.58
C ASP A 27 -12.58 13.58 6.80
N MET A 28 -11.67 14.48 7.22
CA MET A 28 -11.96 15.91 7.35
C MET A 28 -12.12 16.56 5.96
N PHE A 29 -11.15 16.37 5.04
CA PHE A 29 -11.24 16.97 3.71
C PHE A 29 -12.37 16.42 2.85
N SER A 30 -12.77 15.16 3.05
CA SER A 30 -13.92 14.57 2.37
C SER A 30 -15.27 14.92 3.01
N GLY A 31 -15.28 15.59 4.16
CA GLY A 31 -16.50 15.96 4.87
C GLY A 31 -17.17 14.82 5.64
N TYR A 32 -16.51 13.66 5.78
CA TYR A 32 -17.05 12.56 6.61
C TYR A 32 -16.99 12.88 8.10
N PHE A 33 -15.98 13.63 8.54
CA PHE A 33 -15.84 14.08 9.91
C PHE A 33 -15.90 15.60 10.01
N HIS A 34 -16.41 16.09 11.14
CA HIS A 34 -16.47 17.50 11.47
C HIS A 34 -16.15 17.71 12.97
N ASP A 35 -15.43 18.77 13.27
CA ASP A 35 -15.11 19.16 14.64
C ASP A 35 -16.16 20.12 15.23
N PHE A 36 -17.14 19.58 15.93
CA PHE A 36 -18.19 20.38 16.59
C PHE A 36 -17.70 21.20 17.79
N ALA A 37 -16.58 20.79 18.37
CA ALA A 37 -16.04 21.44 19.57
C ALA A 37 -15.03 22.55 19.24
N SER A 38 -14.79 22.81 17.96
CA SER A 38 -13.82 23.79 17.46
C SER A 38 -12.42 23.64 18.04
N LYS A 39 -12.05 22.42 18.45
CA LYS A 39 -10.71 22.10 18.97
C LYS A 39 -9.62 22.22 17.93
N PHE A 40 -9.99 22.08 16.65
CA PHE A 40 -9.11 22.13 15.49
C PHE A 40 -9.56 23.21 14.49
N SER A 41 -10.10 24.34 15.00
CA SER A 41 -10.75 25.37 14.20
C SER A 41 -9.85 26.08 13.19
N ASP A 42 -8.53 25.97 13.35
CA ASP A 42 -7.50 26.52 12.46
C ASP A 42 -6.76 25.44 11.67
N LYS A 43 -7.31 24.22 11.61
CA LYS A 43 -6.70 23.02 11.04
C LYS A 43 -7.51 22.47 9.85
N ASN A 44 -7.35 21.19 9.58
CA ASN A 44 -7.96 20.51 8.44
C ASN A 44 -9.49 20.59 8.42
N THR A 45 -10.14 20.79 9.55
CA THR A 45 -11.60 20.99 9.66
C THR A 45 -12.13 22.19 8.89
N VAL A 46 -11.29 23.18 8.64
CA VAL A 46 -11.59 24.39 7.88
C VAL A 46 -10.75 24.48 6.60
N TYR A 47 -10.28 23.36 6.11
CA TYR A 47 -9.39 23.22 4.95
C TYR A 47 -8.04 23.98 5.09
N ALA A 48 -7.64 24.28 6.31
CA ALA A 48 -6.31 24.77 6.63
C ALA A 48 -5.38 23.56 6.86
N LEU A 49 -4.36 23.41 5.98
CA LEU A 49 -3.43 22.30 6.07
C LEU A 49 -2.57 22.38 7.34
N GLU A 50 -2.68 21.38 8.19
CA GLU A 50 -1.75 21.19 9.31
C GLU A 50 -0.53 20.40 8.81
N ALA A 51 0.62 21.07 8.76
CA ALA A 51 1.83 20.53 8.14
C ALA A 51 2.29 19.20 8.79
N GLY A 52 2.25 19.11 10.11
CA GLY A 52 2.64 17.89 10.84
C GLY A 52 1.72 16.71 10.55
N TRP A 53 0.42 16.94 10.48
CA TRP A 53 -0.56 15.89 10.15
C TRP A 53 -0.45 15.48 8.69
N THR A 54 -0.29 16.45 7.80
CA THR A 54 -0.13 16.20 6.36
C THR A 54 1.16 15.44 6.07
N ALA A 55 2.28 15.76 6.74
CA ALA A 55 3.55 15.06 6.55
C ALA A 55 3.59 13.67 7.19
N SER A 56 2.68 13.37 8.12
CA SER A 56 2.76 12.14 8.93
C SER A 56 2.75 10.87 8.10
N ALA A 57 1.85 10.75 7.13
CA ALA A 57 1.73 9.57 6.29
C ALA A 57 2.98 9.33 5.42
N TRP A 58 3.56 10.39 4.86
CA TRP A 58 4.82 10.32 4.14
C TRP A 58 5.95 9.82 5.02
N ASN A 59 6.15 10.43 6.18
CA ASN A 59 7.20 10.10 7.12
C ASN A 59 7.09 8.65 7.62
N TYR A 60 5.87 8.23 7.99
CA TYR A 60 5.65 6.83 8.41
C TYR A 60 5.94 5.83 7.31
N THR A 61 5.50 6.13 6.10
CA THR A 61 5.68 5.25 4.96
C THR A 61 7.16 5.02 4.68
N TYR A 62 7.92 6.08 4.54
CA TYR A 62 9.33 5.96 4.12
C TYR A 62 10.29 5.64 5.26
N ASN A 63 9.92 5.90 6.51
CA ASN A 63 10.75 5.50 7.65
C ASN A 63 10.51 4.05 8.09
N TYR A 64 9.27 3.54 7.92
CA TYR A 64 8.92 2.28 8.58
C TYR A 64 8.24 1.26 7.66
N ILE A 65 7.36 1.66 6.75
CA ILE A 65 6.56 0.72 5.94
C ILE A 65 7.34 0.27 4.72
N PHE A 66 7.73 1.20 3.88
CA PHE A 66 8.30 0.90 2.58
C PHE A 66 9.70 0.25 2.65
N PRO A 67 10.63 0.67 3.52
CA PRO A 67 11.92 -0.02 3.66
C PRO A 67 11.77 -1.48 4.07
N VAL A 68 10.80 -1.80 4.95
CA VAL A 68 10.54 -3.18 5.37
C VAL A 68 9.96 -4.00 4.22
N ALA A 69 8.98 -3.46 3.48
CA ALA A 69 8.40 -4.13 2.32
C ALA A 69 9.46 -4.36 1.23
N HIS A 70 10.26 -3.34 0.91
CA HIS A 70 11.34 -3.44 -0.06
C HIS A 70 12.38 -4.50 0.34
N LYS A 71 12.86 -4.47 1.58
CA LYS A 71 13.81 -5.49 2.08
C LYS A 71 13.22 -6.89 2.03
N SER A 72 11.94 -7.05 2.38
CA SER A 72 11.26 -8.35 2.31
C SER A 72 11.19 -8.86 0.86
N THR A 73 10.90 -7.97 -0.09
CA THR A 73 10.90 -8.32 -1.53
C THR A 73 12.27 -8.82 -1.97
N LEU A 74 13.34 -8.10 -1.64
CA LEU A 74 14.72 -8.47 -2.00
C LEU A 74 15.14 -9.83 -1.41
N ILE A 75 14.69 -10.17 -0.21
CA ILE A 75 15.04 -11.45 0.44
C ILE A 75 14.27 -12.62 -0.20
N THR A 76 13.07 -12.39 -0.68
CA THR A 76 12.14 -13.47 -1.09
C THR A 76 12.05 -13.67 -2.60
N GLN A 77 12.43 -12.69 -3.42
CA GLN A 77 12.22 -12.71 -4.87
C GLN A 77 12.91 -13.87 -5.61
N ASP A 78 14.13 -14.22 -5.19
CA ASP A 78 14.97 -15.21 -5.89
C ASP A 78 14.94 -16.60 -5.21
N GLU A 79 14.14 -16.76 -4.14
CA GLU A 79 14.09 -17.96 -3.33
C GLU A 79 12.81 -18.77 -3.61
N ALA A 80 12.92 -19.88 -4.31
CA ALA A 80 11.77 -20.73 -4.66
C ALA A 80 10.87 -21.08 -3.46
N LYS A 81 11.48 -21.38 -2.30
CA LYS A 81 10.76 -21.72 -1.06
C LYS A 81 9.95 -20.56 -0.47
N TYR A 82 10.19 -19.30 -0.90
CA TYR A 82 9.53 -18.11 -0.38
C TYR A 82 8.58 -17.43 -1.38
N LYS A 83 8.29 -18.05 -2.52
CA LYS A 83 7.37 -17.50 -3.55
C LYS A 83 6.06 -16.96 -2.98
N HIS A 84 5.45 -17.68 -2.05
CA HIS A 84 4.21 -17.28 -1.38
C HIS A 84 4.37 -16.03 -0.49
N PHE A 85 5.52 -15.87 0.16
CA PHE A 85 5.82 -14.66 0.92
C PHE A 85 6.17 -13.49 0.00
N TYR A 86 6.86 -13.74 -1.10
CA TYR A 86 7.13 -12.74 -2.14
C TYR A 86 5.84 -12.16 -2.69
N GLY A 87 4.92 -13.01 -3.15
CA GLY A 87 3.62 -12.56 -3.67
C GLY A 87 2.81 -11.75 -2.65
N ALA A 88 2.69 -12.26 -1.44
CA ALA A 88 1.97 -11.53 -0.38
C ALA A 88 2.64 -10.19 -0.01
N THR A 89 3.97 -10.12 -0.03
CA THR A 89 4.70 -8.87 0.25
C THR A 89 4.46 -7.82 -0.83
N LEU A 90 4.46 -8.22 -2.12
CA LEU A 90 4.15 -7.31 -3.22
C LEU A 90 2.73 -6.74 -3.11
N ILE A 91 1.74 -7.57 -2.80
CA ILE A 91 0.35 -7.11 -2.61
C ILE A 91 0.27 -6.06 -1.49
N LEU A 92 0.89 -6.33 -0.34
CA LEU A 92 0.91 -5.40 0.79
C LEU A 92 1.68 -4.12 0.48
N LYS A 93 2.76 -4.22 -0.31
CA LYS A 93 3.53 -3.06 -0.77
C LYS A 93 2.67 -2.15 -1.63
N VAL A 94 1.94 -2.71 -2.60
CA VAL A 94 1.02 -1.95 -3.45
C VAL A 94 -0.13 -1.35 -2.63
N GLU A 95 -0.75 -2.14 -1.72
CA GLU A 95 -1.83 -1.65 -0.85
C GLU A 95 -1.40 -0.45 0.00
N ALA A 96 -0.19 -0.44 0.52
CA ALA A 96 0.32 0.70 1.27
C ALA A 96 0.62 1.91 0.35
N MET A 97 1.28 1.68 -0.78
CA MET A 97 1.87 2.76 -1.56
C MET A 97 0.90 3.47 -2.50
N HIS A 98 -0.17 2.79 -2.98
CA HIS A 98 -1.15 3.47 -3.81
C HIS A 98 -1.84 4.61 -3.06
N ARG A 99 -2.07 4.47 -1.75
CA ARG A 99 -2.65 5.53 -0.92
C ARG A 99 -1.72 6.75 -0.79
N ILE A 100 -0.42 6.52 -0.83
CA ILE A 100 0.58 7.60 -0.74
C ILE A 100 0.60 8.42 -2.03
N THR A 101 0.63 7.78 -3.20
CA THR A 101 0.56 8.51 -4.46
C THR A 101 -0.79 9.21 -4.66
N ASP A 102 -1.89 8.63 -4.16
CA ASP A 102 -3.20 9.26 -4.18
C ASP A 102 -3.26 10.54 -3.32
N THR A 103 -2.45 10.60 -2.26
CA THR A 103 -2.41 11.75 -1.34
C THR A 103 -1.41 12.81 -1.81
N TYR A 104 -0.23 12.39 -2.29
CA TYR A 104 0.89 13.31 -2.53
C TYR A 104 1.27 13.46 -4.01
N GLY A 105 0.69 12.68 -4.91
CA GLY A 105 1.06 12.65 -6.33
C GLY A 105 2.33 11.84 -6.57
N PRO A 106 3.41 12.42 -7.14
CA PRO A 106 4.66 11.70 -7.39
C PRO A 106 5.29 11.13 -6.11
N ILE A 107 5.76 9.89 -6.18
CA ILE A 107 6.34 9.16 -5.03
C ILE A 107 7.62 8.42 -5.43
N VAL A 108 8.43 8.03 -4.45
CA VAL A 108 9.56 7.13 -4.67
C VAL A 108 9.07 5.69 -4.52
N TYR A 109 8.90 4.97 -5.61
CA TYR A 109 8.42 3.58 -5.61
C TYR A 109 9.32 2.62 -6.37
N SER A 110 9.32 2.69 -7.71
CA SER A 110 10.08 1.76 -8.56
C SER A 110 11.60 2.00 -8.52
N LYS A 111 11.97 3.21 -8.17
CA LYS A 111 13.36 3.69 -8.12
C LYS A 111 13.98 3.64 -6.72
N PHE A 112 13.23 3.20 -5.71
CA PHE A 112 13.69 3.13 -4.32
C PHE A 112 14.90 2.18 -4.17
N GLY A 113 15.95 2.68 -3.54
CA GLY A 113 17.15 1.90 -3.24
C GLY A 113 18.04 1.58 -4.46
N LYS A 114 17.71 2.10 -5.65
CA LYS A 114 18.49 1.82 -6.87
C LYS A 114 19.65 2.80 -7.12
N ASN A 115 19.57 4.01 -6.56
CA ASN A 115 20.57 5.08 -6.76
C ASN A 115 20.85 5.79 -5.44
N GLU A 116 21.96 6.53 -5.37
CA GLU A 116 22.31 7.36 -4.21
C GLU A 116 21.26 8.43 -3.91
N THR A 117 20.62 8.96 -4.95
CA THR A 117 19.46 9.86 -4.84
C THR A 117 18.22 9.16 -5.32
N ASN A 118 17.25 8.95 -4.42
CA ASN A 118 15.96 8.41 -4.78
C ASN A 118 15.19 9.41 -5.67
N SER A 119 15.07 9.11 -6.97
CA SER A 119 14.23 9.87 -7.87
C SER A 119 12.76 9.48 -7.70
N VAL A 120 11.86 10.44 -7.86
CA VAL A 120 10.42 10.16 -7.80
C VAL A 120 9.92 9.53 -9.10
N ASP A 121 8.95 8.65 -8.98
CA ASP A 121 8.09 8.21 -10.07
C ASP A 121 6.93 9.21 -10.20
N THR A 122 6.55 9.56 -11.40
CA THR A 122 5.27 10.23 -11.63
C THR A 122 4.13 9.32 -11.16
N GLN A 123 2.96 9.88 -10.91
CA GLN A 123 1.80 9.07 -10.50
C GLN A 123 1.46 7.99 -11.55
N GLU A 124 1.61 8.30 -12.84
CA GLU A 124 1.42 7.33 -13.92
C GLU A 124 2.45 6.19 -13.85
N GLU A 125 3.74 6.51 -13.68
CA GLU A 125 4.80 5.50 -13.53
C GLU A 125 4.55 4.62 -12.29
N ALA A 126 4.15 5.22 -11.17
CA ALA A 126 3.83 4.49 -9.95
C ALA A 126 2.67 3.51 -10.15
N TYR A 127 1.58 3.93 -10.81
CA TYR A 127 0.44 3.06 -11.10
C TYR A 127 0.79 1.91 -12.03
N LYS A 128 1.58 2.15 -13.07
CA LYS A 128 2.09 1.08 -13.94
C LYS A 128 2.92 0.07 -13.15
N ALA A 129 3.80 0.55 -12.28
CA ALA A 129 4.60 -0.32 -11.42
C ALA A 129 3.75 -1.10 -10.38
N PHE A 130 2.61 -0.55 -9.93
CA PHE A 130 1.68 -1.28 -9.09
C PHE A 130 1.03 -2.47 -9.82
N PHE A 131 0.60 -2.27 -11.06
CA PHE A 131 0.04 -3.35 -11.88
C PHE A 131 1.09 -4.44 -12.13
N ASP A 132 2.31 -4.06 -12.52
CA ASP A 132 3.42 -5.00 -12.69
C ASP A 132 3.73 -5.80 -11.41
N ASP A 133 3.70 -5.17 -10.25
CA ASP A 133 3.95 -5.84 -8.98
C ASP A 133 2.79 -6.78 -8.60
N LEU A 134 1.55 -6.43 -8.93
CA LEU A 134 0.39 -7.31 -8.73
C LEU A 134 0.42 -8.52 -9.66
N ASP A 135 0.86 -8.38 -10.91
CA ASP A 135 1.08 -9.50 -11.83
C ASP A 135 2.12 -10.47 -11.27
N LYS A 136 3.28 -9.96 -10.89
CA LYS A 136 4.33 -10.77 -10.25
C LYS A 136 3.84 -11.47 -8.99
N ALA A 137 2.98 -10.79 -8.22
CA ALA A 137 2.42 -11.36 -6.99
C ALA A 137 1.49 -12.54 -7.27
N VAL A 138 0.60 -12.40 -8.26
CA VAL A 138 -0.31 -13.47 -8.68
C VAL A 138 0.48 -14.64 -9.24
N ASP A 139 1.42 -14.38 -10.14
CA ASP A 139 2.27 -15.40 -10.74
C ASP A 139 3.08 -16.19 -9.70
N ALA A 140 3.62 -15.51 -8.71
CA ALA A 140 4.37 -16.15 -7.63
C ALA A 140 3.50 -17.06 -6.76
N LEU A 141 2.28 -16.62 -6.42
CA LEU A 141 1.33 -17.40 -5.62
C LEU A 141 0.77 -18.59 -6.41
N ASP A 142 0.43 -18.39 -7.67
CA ASP A 142 -0.03 -19.45 -8.57
C ASP A 142 1.06 -20.50 -8.81
N THR A 143 2.28 -20.07 -9.04
CA THR A 143 3.43 -20.96 -9.20
C THR A 143 3.67 -21.76 -7.92
N TYR A 144 3.62 -21.12 -6.76
CA TYR A 144 3.73 -21.79 -5.49
C TYR A 144 2.70 -22.92 -5.33
N LEU A 145 1.43 -22.66 -5.66
CA LEU A 145 0.36 -23.68 -5.58
C LEU A 145 0.55 -24.81 -6.59
N LYS A 146 0.93 -24.47 -7.84
CA LYS A 146 1.20 -25.47 -8.90
C LYS A 146 2.37 -26.38 -8.59
N GLU A 147 3.35 -25.89 -7.84
CA GLU A 147 4.51 -26.66 -7.38
C GLU A 147 4.22 -27.49 -6.09
N GLY A 148 2.96 -27.57 -5.66
CA GLY A 148 2.54 -28.37 -4.50
C GLY A 148 2.60 -27.63 -3.18
N GLY A 149 2.71 -26.30 -3.20
CA GLY A 149 2.65 -25.45 -2.02
C GLY A 149 1.28 -25.56 -1.33
N LYS A 150 1.28 -25.46 0.00
CA LYS A 150 0.05 -25.57 0.79
C LYS A 150 -0.72 -24.25 0.80
N GLU A 151 -2.03 -24.33 0.68
CA GLU A 151 -2.91 -23.16 0.75
C GLU A 151 -2.70 -22.31 2.03
N ASP A 152 -2.48 -22.96 3.17
CA ASP A 152 -2.26 -22.30 4.46
C ASP A 152 -0.80 -21.87 4.71
N GLY A 153 0.10 -22.02 3.75
CA GLY A 153 1.51 -21.62 3.86
C GLY A 153 1.68 -20.13 4.18
N VAL A 154 0.73 -19.30 3.76
CA VAL A 154 0.66 -17.85 4.05
C VAL A 154 -0.01 -17.51 5.38
N LYS A 155 -0.49 -18.47 6.15
CA LYS A 155 -1.26 -18.25 7.39
C LYS A 155 -0.50 -17.39 8.42
N SER A 156 0.82 -17.53 8.48
CA SER A 156 1.66 -16.77 9.41
C SER A 156 1.70 -15.27 9.14
N ILE A 157 1.35 -14.85 7.92
CA ILE A 157 1.32 -13.43 7.52
C ILE A 157 -0.11 -12.93 7.32
N ASN A 158 -1.11 -13.69 7.75
CA ASN A 158 -2.52 -13.28 7.62
C ASN A 158 -2.79 -12.03 8.45
N MET A 159 -3.00 -10.91 7.77
CA MET A 159 -3.32 -9.59 8.34
C MET A 159 -4.61 -8.99 7.78
N CYS A 160 -5.16 -9.58 6.72
CA CYS A 160 -6.33 -9.08 6.00
C CYS A 160 -7.43 -10.15 5.84
N ASN A 161 -7.51 -11.08 6.78
CA ASN A 161 -8.40 -12.25 6.70
C ASN A 161 -8.20 -13.09 5.41
N CYS A 162 -6.95 -13.17 4.96
CA CYS A 162 -6.52 -13.96 3.82
C CYS A 162 -5.69 -15.17 4.29
N PRO A 163 -6.31 -16.22 4.89
CA PRO A 163 -5.59 -17.33 5.49
C PRO A 163 -4.95 -18.29 4.47
N THR A 164 -5.31 -18.17 3.18
CA THR A 164 -4.87 -19.05 2.11
C THR A 164 -4.26 -18.30 0.94
N ALA A 165 -3.38 -18.95 0.18
CA ALA A 165 -2.76 -18.38 -1.02
C ALA A 165 -3.80 -17.97 -2.06
N SER A 166 -4.83 -18.79 -2.29
CA SER A 166 -5.95 -18.45 -3.19
C SER A 166 -6.71 -17.18 -2.76
N ARG A 167 -6.82 -16.90 -1.47
CA ARG A 167 -7.43 -15.65 -0.99
C ARG A 167 -6.52 -14.43 -1.21
N TRP A 168 -5.22 -14.61 -1.12
CA TRP A 168 -4.27 -13.55 -1.48
C TRP A 168 -4.34 -13.21 -2.97
N ILE A 169 -4.48 -14.20 -3.86
CA ILE A 169 -4.71 -13.97 -5.30
C ILE A 169 -5.99 -13.17 -5.52
N LYS A 170 -7.09 -13.53 -4.87
CA LYS A 170 -8.34 -12.78 -4.95
C LYS A 170 -8.19 -11.34 -4.42
N PHE A 171 -7.43 -11.14 -3.37
CA PHE A 171 -7.13 -9.80 -2.85
C PHE A 171 -6.31 -9.00 -3.86
N ALA A 172 -5.27 -9.56 -4.48
CA ALA A 172 -4.50 -8.92 -5.53
C ALA A 172 -5.39 -8.46 -6.70
N ASN A 173 -6.27 -9.35 -7.20
CA ASN A 173 -7.19 -9.02 -8.29
C ASN A 173 -8.22 -7.96 -7.89
N SER A 174 -8.71 -7.99 -6.65
CA SER A 174 -9.62 -6.95 -6.15
C SER A 174 -8.92 -5.59 -6.02
N LEU A 175 -7.68 -5.59 -5.57
CA LEU A 175 -6.85 -4.38 -5.53
C LEU A 175 -6.55 -3.86 -6.94
N ARG A 176 -6.22 -4.74 -7.87
CA ARG A 176 -6.01 -4.41 -9.29
C ARG A 176 -7.24 -3.73 -9.90
N LEU A 177 -8.41 -4.31 -9.74
CA LEU A 177 -9.67 -3.71 -10.20
C LEU A 177 -9.90 -2.33 -9.57
N ARG A 178 -9.65 -2.18 -8.28
CA ARG A 178 -9.74 -0.88 -7.60
C ARG A 178 -8.83 0.17 -8.22
N LEU A 179 -7.57 -0.20 -8.50
CA LEU A 179 -6.59 0.69 -9.13
C LEU A 179 -6.98 1.02 -10.57
N ALA A 180 -7.46 0.05 -11.34
CA ALA A 180 -7.97 0.24 -12.70
C ALA A 180 -9.12 1.27 -12.72
N MET A 181 -10.07 1.13 -11.80
CA MET A 181 -11.18 2.10 -11.65
C MET A 181 -10.68 3.51 -11.33
N ARG A 182 -9.62 3.67 -10.55
CA ARG A 182 -9.06 4.99 -10.22
C ARG A 182 -8.44 5.69 -11.44
N VAL A 183 -7.84 4.96 -12.36
CA VAL A 183 -7.23 5.53 -13.57
C VAL A 183 -8.21 5.64 -14.75
N SER A 184 -9.45 5.19 -14.61
CA SER A 184 -10.44 5.09 -15.70
C SER A 184 -10.74 6.41 -16.41
N ASN A 185 -10.67 7.53 -15.69
CA ASN A 185 -10.92 8.86 -16.27
C ASN A 185 -9.70 9.49 -16.93
N VAL A 186 -8.49 9.04 -16.59
CA VAL A 186 -7.24 9.62 -17.10
C VAL A 186 -6.54 8.73 -18.12
N ASN A 187 -6.71 7.40 -18.01
CA ASN A 187 -6.17 6.42 -18.95
C ASN A 187 -7.14 5.24 -19.12
N LYS A 188 -8.14 5.43 -19.98
CA LYS A 188 -9.18 4.45 -20.20
C LYS A 188 -8.65 3.12 -20.78
N SER A 189 -7.63 3.19 -21.62
CA SER A 189 -7.02 1.99 -22.21
C SER A 189 -6.36 1.13 -21.14
N LEU A 190 -5.54 1.73 -20.29
CA LEU A 190 -4.92 1.04 -19.15
C LEU A 190 -5.99 0.48 -18.20
N ALA A 191 -6.99 1.30 -17.86
CA ALA A 191 -8.08 0.85 -16.98
C ALA A 191 -8.80 -0.39 -17.54
N THR A 192 -9.04 -0.43 -18.86
CA THR A 192 -9.73 -1.57 -19.49
C THR A 192 -8.85 -2.81 -19.55
N SER A 193 -7.53 -2.66 -19.76
CA SER A 193 -6.61 -3.81 -19.79
C SER A 193 -6.39 -4.42 -18.39
N GLU A 194 -6.53 -3.62 -17.35
CA GLU A 194 -6.25 -4.02 -15.98
C GLU A 194 -7.50 -4.44 -15.15
N ALA A 195 -8.70 -4.26 -15.72
CA ALA A 195 -9.96 -4.65 -15.07
C ALA A 195 -10.37 -6.09 -15.42
#